data_7e010d8936f5d04cdd8a4c8d28f32264
#
_entry.id   7e010d8936f5d04cdd8a4c8d28f32264
#
_cell.length_a   1.000
_cell.length_b   1.000
_cell.length_c   1.000
_cell.angle_alpha   90.00
_cell.angle_beta   90.00
_cell.angle_gamma   90.00
#
_symmetry.space_group_name_H-M   'P 1'
#
loop_
_entity.id
_entity.type
_entity.pdbx_description
1 polymer ?
#
loop_
_entity_poly.entity_id
_entity_poly.type
_entity_poly.pdbx_seq_one_letter_code
_entity_poly.pdbx_strand_id
1 'polypeptide(L)'
;MSTHKQAIDDEKKVAAEEQIRSLRKEIDYNTRDYTIDFLIQQFRNDEFYIPDEYQRQYIWNEEDKNRFIESILLGLPIPLMFFSDTEDGRCEIIDGAQRTQAMEEFMSGDLVLGGLKKLTSLNGFSYEDVPAYFRKKYDKTNMRIIVLSDDTTLEIRQEIFNRINTTGREANPSEIRRGSFRGPFMDFLMECTKDPVFKEVCPISETMSKRYEQLELVIRFFAFLNRYEQFTHL
;
A
#
# COMPACT_ATOMS: atom_id res chain seq x y z
N MET A 1 0.36 -7.80 -43.07
CA MET A 1 -1.07 -8.02 -42.80
C MET A 1 -1.58 -6.80 -42.05
N SER A 2 -2.34 -5.97 -42.74
CA SER A 2 -2.83 -4.70 -42.19
C SER A 2 -4.11 -4.98 -41.41
N THR A 3 -4.09 -4.84 -40.10
CA THR A 3 -5.26 -4.95 -39.23
C THR A 3 -6.17 -3.73 -39.51
N HIS A 4 -7.29 -3.94 -40.17
CA HIS A 4 -8.34 -2.96 -40.35
C HIS A 4 -8.83 -2.50 -38.97
N LYS A 5 -8.41 -1.31 -38.53
CA LYS A 5 -9.02 -0.63 -37.40
C LYS A 5 -10.43 -0.24 -37.83
N GLN A 6 -11.44 -0.97 -37.37
CA GLN A 6 -12.84 -0.64 -37.57
C GLN A 6 -13.08 0.76 -37.00
N ALA A 7 -13.63 1.68 -37.82
CA ALA A 7 -13.98 3.02 -37.37
C ALA A 7 -15.02 2.93 -36.25
N ILE A 8 -14.72 3.54 -35.11
CA ILE A 8 -15.63 3.58 -33.95
C ILE A 8 -16.77 4.53 -34.29
N ASP A 9 -18.01 4.06 -34.14
CA ASP A 9 -19.22 4.80 -34.35
C ASP A 9 -19.34 6.04 -33.43
N ASP A 10 -19.94 7.11 -33.91
CA ASP A 10 -20.06 8.36 -33.17
C ASP A 10 -20.96 8.21 -31.92
N GLU A 11 -21.98 7.36 -31.97
CA GLU A 11 -22.79 7.02 -30.79
C GLU A 11 -21.94 6.41 -29.67
N LYS A 12 -20.99 5.50 -29.98
CA LYS A 12 -20.05 4.93 -29.03
C LYS A 12 -19.10 5.97 -28.47
N LYS A 13 -18.70 6.97 -29.25
CA LYS A 13 -17.83 8.05 -28.75
C LYS A 13 -18.58 8.92 -27.75
N VAL A 14 -19.84 9.28 -28.03
CA VAL A 14 -20.69 10.04 -27.10
C VAL A 14 -20.91 9.28 -25.80
N ALA A 15 -21.28 8.02 -25.87
CA ALA A 15 -21.45 7.18 -24.67
C ALA A 15 -20.16 7.06 -23.85
N ALA A 16 -19.00 6.90 -24.51
CA ALA A 16 -17.69 6.87 -23.84
C ALA A 16 -17.35 8.21 -23.18
N GLU A 17 -17.67 9.33 -23.84
CA GLU A 17 -17.44 10.67 -23.28
C GLU A 17 -18.30 10.91 -22.02
N GLU A 18 -19.57 10.54 -22.05
CA GLU A 18 -20.48 10.64 -20.91
C GLU A 18 -19.99 9.77 -19.75
N GLN A 19 -19.57 8.54 -20.02
CA GLN A 19 -19.02 7.64 -19.02
C GLN A 19 -17.74 8.20 -18.38
N ILE A 20 -16.81 8.72 -19.18
CA ILE A 20 -15.59 9.36 -18.70
C ILE A 20 -15.92 10.57 -17.83
N ARG A 21 -16.85 11.41 -18.26
CA ARG A 21 -17.25 12.61 -17.50
C ARG A 21 -17.90 12.27 -16.16
N SER A 22 -18.74 11.23 -16.14
CA SER A 22 -19.38 10.75 -14.92
C SER A 22 -18.35 10.27 -13.92
N LEU A 23 -17.51 9.30 -14.31
CA LEU A 23 -16.52 8.68 -13.43
C LEU A 23 -15.42 9.65 -12.96
N ARG A 24 -15.03 10.63 -13.80
CA ARG A 24 -14.03 11.64 -13.40
C ARG A 24 -14.49 12.59 -12.30
N LYS A 25 -15.78 12.82 -12.15
CA LYS A 25 -16.33 13.69 -11.10
C LYS A 25 -16.28 13.05 -9.71
N GLU A 26 -16.11 11.76 -9.65
CA GLU A 26 -16.09 10.98 -8.40
C GLU A 26 -14.72 11.00 -7.72
N ILE A 27 -13.68 11.52 -8.42
CA ILE A 27 -12.31 11.52 -7.87
C ILE A 27 -11.91 12.96 -7.56
N ASP A 28 -11.88 13.30 -6.29
CA ASP A 28 -11.33 14.56 -5.79
C ASP A 28 -10.06 14.30 -4.99
N TYR A 29 -9.01 15.06 -5.29
CA TYR A 29 -7.72 14.95 -4.62
C TYR A 29 -6.95 16.27 -4.60
N ASN A 30 -6.11 16.40 -3.61
CA ASN A 30 -5.16 17.49 -3.47
C ASN A 30 -3.72 16.98 -3.43
N THR A 31 -2.76 17.80 -3.86
CA THR A 31 -1.35 17.51 -3.68
C THR A 31 -0.82 18.33 -2.52
N ARG A 32 -0.19 17.66 -1.56
CA ARG A 32 0.42 18.27 -0.38
C ARG A 32 1.90 17.88 -0.32
N ASP A 33 2.76 18.82 0.01
CA ASP A 33 4.18 18.58 0.26
C ASP A 33 4.42 18.71 1.77
N TYR A 34 4.81 17.61 2.42
CA TYR A 34 5.13 17.59 3.85
C TYR A 34 6.61 17.31 4.06
N THR A 35 7.24 18.01 5.00
CA THR A 35 8.58 17.63 5.43
C THR A 35 8.55 16.29 6.17
N ILE A 36 9.66 15.54 6.14
CA ILE A 36 9.76 14.26 6.84
C ILE A 36 9.45 14.44 8.32
N ASP A 37 10.01 15.47 8.96
CA ASP A 37 9.77 15.78 10.38
C ASP A 37 8.27 15.94 10.68
N PHE A 38 7.55 16.76 9.89
CA PHE A 38 6.11 16.92 10.04
C PHE A 38 5.35 15.63 9.82
N LEU A 39 5.65 14.92 8.75
CA LEU A 39 4.98 13.66 8.38
C LEU A 39 5.11 12.63 9.50
N ILE A 40 6.32 12.44 10.05
CA ILE A 40 6.56 11.49 11.13
C ILE A 40 5.93 11.94 12.44
N GLN A 41 5.91 13.25 12.71
CA GLN A 41 5.18 13.77 13.86
C GLN A 41 3.68 13.46 13.78
N GLN A 42 3.05 13.66 12.62
CA GLN A 42 1.63 13.30 12.42
C GLN A 42 1.40 11.79 12.55
N PHE A 43 2.32 10.99 12.03
CA PHE A 43 2.26 9.53 12.14
C PHE A 43 2.35 9.05 13.60
N ARG A 44 3.26 9.62 14.39
CA ARG A 44 3.42 9.31 15.82
C ARG A 44 2.20 9.74 16.66
N ASN A 45 1.51 10.77 16.22
CA ASN A 45 0.29 11.26 16.89
C ASN A 45 -0.99 10.55 16.44
N ASP A 46 -0.88 9.52 15.58
CA ASP A 46 -2.00 8.79 14.97
C ASP A 46 -2.93 9.65 14.09
N GLU A 47 -2.48 10.85 13.71
CA GLU A 47 -3.17 11.72 12.74
C GLU A 47 -3.02 11.17 11.32
N PHE A 48 -1.83 10.62 11.00
CA PHE A 48 -1.60 9.80 9.81
C PHE A 48 -1.43 8.37 10.26
N TYR A 49 -2.23 7.46 9.74
CA TYR A 49 -2.22 6.08 10.20
C TYR A 49 -2.23 5.09 9.04
N ILE A 50 -1.70 3.90 9.31
CA ILE A 50 -1.75 2.78 8.40
C ILE A 50 -2.90 1.88 8.85
N PRO A 51 -3.94 1.67 8.03
CA PRO A 51 -5.01 0.74 8.36
C PRO A 51 -4.49 -0.66 8.69
N ASP A 52 -5.15 -1.36 9.60
CA ASP A 52 -4.75 -2.70 10.05
C ASP A 52 -4.60 -3.69 8.89
N GLU A 53 -5.39 -3.48 7.84
CA GLU A 53 -5.34 -4.31 6.62
C GLU A 53 -4.02 -4.14 5.86
N TYR A 54 -3.41 -2.96 5.92
CA TYR A 54 -2.15 -2.65 5.25
C TYR A 54 -0.93 -2.86 6.15
N GLN A 55 -1.08 -2.80 7.48
CA GLN A 55 0.01 -3.02 8.43
C GLN A 55 0.67 -4.40 8.29
N ARG A 56 -0.13 -5.43 7.95
CA ARG A 56 0.36 -6.80 7.78
C ARG A 56 1.03 -7.07 6.44
N GLN A 57 0.99 -6.10 5.54
CA GLN A 57 1.66 -6.16 4.22
C GLN A 57 3.08 -5.59 4.26
N TYR A 58 3.60 -5.30 5.45
CA TYR A 58 4.96 -4.79 5.57
C TYR A 58 5.97 -5.84 5.14
N ILE A 59 6.55 -5.64 3.96
CA ILE A 59 7.39 -6.63 3.28
C ILE A 59 8.84 -6.15 3.19
N TRP A 60 9.14 -4.88 3.50
CA TRP A 60 10.50 -4.38 3.44
C TRP A 60 11.38 -5.03 4.49
N ASN A 61 12.45 -5.65 4.03
CA ASN A 61 13.53 -6.10 4.90
C ASN A 61 14.45 -4.91 5.26
N GLU A 62 15.43 -5.14 6.13
CA GLU A 62 16.36 -4.09 6.53
C GLU A 62 17.16 -3.51 5.35
N GLU A 63 17.51 -4.31 4.33
CA GLU A 63 18.21 -3.82 3.14
C GLU A 63 17.35 -2.82 2.36
N ASP A 64 16.05 -3.10 2.20
CA ASP A 64 15.12 -2.20 1.52
C ASP A 64 14.96 -0.87 2.28
N LYS A 65 14.82 -0.94 3.62
CA LYS A 65 14.75 0.25 4.49
C LYS A 65 16.01 1.08 4.40
N ASN A 66 17.17 0.45 4.58
CA ASN A 66 18.46 1.13 4.52
C ASN A 66 18.70 1.79 3.17
N ARG A 67 18.38 1.11 2.08
CA ARG A 67 18.48 1.65 0.72
C ARG A 67 17.57 2.87 0.51
N PHE A 68 16.39 2.85 1.09
CA PHE A 68 15.46 3.97 1.02
C PHE A 68 15.99 5.18 1.80
N ILE A 69 16.45 4.99 3.05
CA ILE A 69 17.06 6.07 3.84
C ILE A 69 18.31 6.62 3.16
N GLU A 70 19.16 5.75 2.60
CA GLU A 70 20.31 6.17 1.79
C GLU A 70 19.87 7.08 0.62
N SER A 71 18.77 6.73 -0.06
CA SER A 71 18.24 7.53 -1.17
C SER A 71 17.83 8.94 -0.74
N ILE A 72 17.19 9.06 0.43
CA ILE A 72 16.82 10.37 0.99
C ILE A 72 18.08 11.20 1.33
N LEU A 73 19.04 10.58 2.01
CA LEU A 73 20.28 11.25 2.41
C LEU A 73 21.09 11.72 1.19
N LEU A 74 21.03 10.98 0.09
CA LEU A 74 21.63 11.36 -1.19
C LEU A 74 20.85 12.47 -1.92
N GLY A 75 19.62 12.77 -1.49
CA GLY A 75 18.74 13.73 -2.16
C GLY A 75 18.18 13.23 -3.48
N LEU A 76 18.02 11.91 -3.62
CA LEU A 76 17.41 11.32 -4.81
C LEU A 76 15.88 11.58 -4.80
N PRO A 77 15.25 11.70 -5.99
CA PRO A 77 13.81 11.86 -6.06
C PRO A 77 13.10 10.63 -5.46
N ILE A 78 12.20 10.89 -4.53
CA ILE A 78 11.39 9.87 -3.90
C ILE A 78 10.02 9.81 -4.59
N PRO A 79 9.50 8.62 -4.94
CA PRO A 79 8.17 8.49 -5.50
C PRO A 79 7.11 9.09 -4.58
N LEU A 80 6.10 9.73 -5.16
CA LEU A 80 4.97 10.28 -4.42
C LEU A 80 4.24 9.19 -3.62
N MET A 81 3.53 9.60 -2.57
CA MET A 81 2.71 8.73 -1.73
C MET A 81 1.24 9.07 -1.91
N PHE A 82 0.36 8.15 -1.53
CA PHE A 82 -1.09 8.33 -1.61
C PHE A 82 -1.71 8.15 -0.24
N PHE A 83 -2.43 9.17 0.17
CA PHE A 83 -3.20 9.20 1.42
C PHE A 83 -4.66 9.45 1.11
N SER A 84 -5.54 9.29 2.08
CA SER A 84 -6.94 9.68 2.01
C SER A 84 -7.35 10.35 3.30
N ASP A 85 -7.96 11.53 3.20
CA ASP A 85 -8.65 12.11 4.34
C ASP A 85 -9.82 11.20 4.75
N THR A 86 -10.13 11.15 6.04
CA THR A 86 -11.19 10.33 6.63
C THR A 86 -12.20 11.22 7.36
N GLU A 87 -13.44 10.73 7.53
CA GLU A 87 -14.53 11.49 8.14
C GLU A 87 -14.24 11.98 9.58
N ASP A 88 -13.34 11.30 10.30
CA ASP A 88 -12.88 11.69 11.64
C ASP A 88 -11.77 12.75 11.63
N GLY A 89 -11.39 13.24 10.45
CA GLY A 89 -10.38 14.27 10.25
C GLY A 89 -8.93 13.77 10.23
N ARG A 90 -8.71 12.47 10.39
CA ARG A 90 -7.39 11.84 10.24
C ARG A 90 -7.08 11.54 8.78
N CYS A 91 -5.91 11.00 8.53
CA CYS A 91 -5.47 10.67 7.17
C CYS A 91 -4.95 9.22 7.09
N GLU A 92 -5.60 8.43 6.26
CA GLU A 92 -5.24 7.03 5.99
C GLU A 92 -4.11 6.96 4.97
N ILE A 93 -3.06 6.19 5.24
CA ILE A 93 -1.96 5.94 4.30
C ILE A 93 -2.34 4.79 3.38
N ILE A 94 -2.63 5.11 2.10
CA ILE A 94 -3.02 4.15 1.06
C ILE A 94 -1.76 3.51 0.44
N ASP A 95 -0.80 4.34 0.02
CA ASP A 95 0.52 3.92 -0.45
C ASP A 95 1.60 4.75 0.21
N GLY A 96 2.70 4.12 0.57
CA GLY A 96 3.81 4.73 1.27
C GLY A 96 3.97 4.25 2.72
N ALA A 97 3.16 3.30 3.18
CA ALA A 97 3.23 2.75 4.52
C ALA A 97 4.65 2.28 4.90
N GLN A 98 5.30 1.52 4.03
CA GLN A 98 6.65 1.01 4.25
C GLN A 98 7.70 2.14 4.31
N ARG A 99 7.52 3.18 3.47
CA ARG A 99 8.37 4.37 3.48
C ARG A 99 8.21 5.17 4.77
N THR A 100 6.99 5.36 5.21
CA THR A 100 6.67 6.06 6.47
C THR A 100 7.25 5.31 7.67
N GLN A 101 7.08 4.00 7.74
CA GLN A 101 7.65 3.18 8.81
C GLN A 101 9.18 3.19 8.80
N ALA A 102 9.82 3.08 7.63
CA ALA A 102 11.27 3.13 7.54
C ALA A 102 11.84 4.48 8.02
N MET A 103 11.16 5.60 7.68
CA MET A 103 11.53 6.93 8.19
C MET A 103 11.31 7.03 9.70
N GLU A 104 10.21 6.48 10.20
CA GLU A 104 9.89 6.48 11.63
C GLU A 104 10.91 5.65 12.42
N GLU A 105 11.18 4.41 12.01
CA GLU A 105 12.17 3.54 12.66
C GLU A 105 13.58 4.15 12.64
N PHE A 106 13.95 4.84 11.56
CA PHE A 106 15.23 5.53 11.52
C PHE A 106 15.27 6.71 12.49
N MET A 107 14.24 7.55 12.53
CA MET A 107 14.17 8.72 13.42
C MET A 107 13.97 8.35 14.88
N SER A 108 13.43 7.17 15.21
CA SER A 108 13.36 6.64 16.57
C SER A 108 14.67 6.01 17.05
N GLY A 109 15.55 5.64 16.11
CA GLY A 109 16.81 4.93 16.38
C GLY A 109 16.66 3.42 16.32
N ASP A 110 15.48 2.88 15.99
CA ASP A 110 15.24 1.45 15.85
C ASP A 110 15.88 0.87 14.58
N LEU A 111 16.07 1.70 13.55
CA LEU A 111 16.81 1.34 12.35
C LEU A 111 18.23 1.93 12.40
N VAL A 112 19.22 1.05 12.43
CA VAL A 112 20.65 1.40 12.29
C VAL A 112 21.07 1.18 10.85
N LEU A 113 21.72 2.16 10.24
CA LEU A 113 22.15 2.10 8.83
C LEU A 113 23.14 0.95 8.61
N GLY A 114 22.87 0.10 7.62
CA GLY A 114 23.72 -1.03 7.30
C GLY A 114 23.60 -1.45 5.83
N GLY A 115 24.68 -2.02 5.30
CA GLY A 115 24.70 -2.49 3.91
C GLY A 115 24.60 -1.39 2.85
N LEU A 116 24.88 -0.13 3.21
CA LEU A 116 24.83 1.01 2.31
C LEU A 116 25.88 0.87 1.21
N LYS A 117 25.50 1.15 -0.03
CA LYS A 117 26.36 0.97 -1.22
C LYS A 117 27.07 2.25 -1.65
N LYS A 118 26.50 3.41 -1.35
CA LYS A 118 27.05 4.73 -1.72
C LYS A 118 27.60 5.47 -0.50
N LEU A 119 26.83 5.52 0.58
CA LEU A 119 27.22 6.21 1.82
C LEU A 119 27.85 5.22 2.82
N THR A 120 28.82 4.43 2.37
CA THR A 120 29.43 3.33 3.16
C THR A 120 29.98 3.77 4.51
N SER A 121 30.40 5.02 4.65
CA SER A 121 30.89 5.61 5.91
C SER A 121 29.78 5.80 6.96
N LEU A 122 28.50 5.71 6.57
CA LEU A 122 27.36 5.80 7.48
C LEU A 122 26.90 4.41 7.97
N ASN A 123 27.52 3.33 7.53
CA ASN A 123 27.21 2.01 8.08
C ASN A 123 27.49 1.96 9.58
N GLY A 124 26.52 1.51 10.36
CA GLY A 124 26.54 1.51 11.81
C GLY A 124 26.00 2.79 12.47
N PHE A 125 25.57 3.78 11.70
CA PHE A 125 25.02 5.03 12.23
C PHE A 125 23.52 4.89 12.52
N SER A 126 23.11 5.36 13.68
CA SER A 126 21.72 5.71 13.99
C SER A 126 21.39 7.11 13.46
N TYR A 127 20.13 7.54 13.56
CA TYR A 127 19.71 8.90 13.18
C TYR A 127 20.51 9.98 13.92
N GLU A 128 20.75 9.80 15.24
CA GLU A 128 21.50 10.77 16.06
C GLU A 128 22.97 10.89 15.68
N ASP A 129 23.55 9.83 15.12
CA ASP A 129 24.96 9.81 14.69
C ASP A 129 25.19 10.56 13.37
N VAL A 130 24.11 10.78 12.57
CA VAL A 130 24.19 11.52 11.32
C VAL A 130 24.65 12.95 11.60
N PRO A 131 25.67 13.49 10.87
CA PRO A 131 26.12 14.85 11.07
C PRO A 131 24.96 15.86 11.03
N ALA A 132 24.91 16.76 12.02
CA ALA A 132 23.77 17.63 12.31
C ALA A 132 23.24 18.42 11.08
N TYR A 133 24.12 18.83 10.18
CA TYR A 133 23.72 19.50 8.94
C TYR A 133 22.87 18.59 8.04
N PHE A 134 23.29 17.35 7.83
CA PHE A 134 22.59 16.37 6.98
C PHE A 134 21.33 15.84 7.65
N ARG A 135 21.31 15.69 8.98
CA ARG A 135 20.12 15.38 9.74
C ARG A 135 19.04 16.44 9.55
N LYS A 136 19.39 17.73 9.74
CA LYS A 136 18.46 18.85 9.46
C LYS A 136 17.97 18.89 8.01
N LYS A 137 18.83 18.51 7.06
CA LYS A 137 18.43 18.44 5.65
C LYS A 137 17.47 17.28 5.40
N TYR A 138 17.71 16.13 6.02
CA TYR A 138 16.81 14.98 6.02
C TYR A 138 15.42 15.37 6.55
N ASP A 139 15.35 15.97 7.74
CA ASP A 139 14.10 16.39 8.38
C ASP A 139 13.28 17.32 7.49
N LYS A 140 13.95 18.21 6.77
CA LYS A 140 13.32 19.20 5.88
C LYS A 140 13.12 18.70 4.44
N THR A 141 13.45 17.46 4.15
CA THR A 141 13.16 16.88 2.84
C THR A 141 11.66 16.76 2.65
N ASN A 142 11.15 17.28 1.52
CA ASN A 142 9.74 17.23 1.20
C ASN A 142 9.35 15.88 0.61
N MET A 143 8.32 15.30 1.19
CA MET A 143 7.59 14.15 0.65
C MET A 143 6.33 14.66 -0.04
N ARG A 144 6.19 14.32 -1.31
CA ARG A 144 5.00 14.68 -2.09
C ARG A 144 3.93 13.64 -1.92
N ILE A 145 2.73 14.09 -1.52
CA ILE A 145 1.61 13.23 -1.18
C ILE A 145 0.38 13.69 -1.97
N ILE A 146 -0.28 12.75 -2.64
CA ILE A 146 -1.62 12.96 -3.17
C ILE A 146 -2.59 12.51 -2.08
N VAL A 147 -3.49 13.41 -1.68
CA VAL A 147 -4.49 13.16 -0.66
C VAL A 147 -5.86 13.13 -1.30
N LEU A 148 -6.52 11.99 -1.25
CA LEU A 148 -7.90 11.83 -1.69
C LEU A 148 -8.84 12.49 -0.67
N SER A 149 -9.89 13.13 -1.17
CA SER A 149 -10.95 13.70 -0.32
C SER A 149 -11.68 12.60 0.46
N ASP A 150 -12.20 12.93 1.63
CA ASP A 150 -13.08 12.09 2.46
C ASP A 150 -14.38 11.72 1.73
N ASP A 151 -14.84 12.57 0.80
CA ASP A 151 -15.98 12.27 -0.10
C ASP A 151 -15.69 11.13 -1.11
N THR A 152 -14.42 10.74 -1.28
CA THR A 152 -14.04 9.65 -2.19
C THR A 152 -14.53 8.32 -1.65
N THR A 153 -15.36 7.61 -2.41
CA THR A 153 -15.93 6.33 -1.98
C THR A 153 -14.85 5.28 -1.73
N LEU A 154 -15.15 4.33 -0.83
CA LEU A 154 -14.24 3.23 -0.53
C LEU A 154 -13.83 2.44 -1.78
N GLU A 155 -14.77 2.23 -2.72
CA GLU A 155 -14.52 1.52 -3.98
C GLU A 155 -13.47 2.22 -4.84
N ILE A 156 -13.57 3.55 -4.95
CA ILE A 156 -12.60 4.35 -5.71
C ILE A 156 -11.23 4.34 -5.04
N ARG A 157 -11.17 4.46 -3.70
CA ARG A 157 -9.90 4.35 -2.95
C ARG A 157 -9.22 3.01 -3.21
N GLN A 158 -9.98 1.93 -3.20
CA GLN A 158 -9.50 0.58 -3.48
C GLN A 158 -9.02 0.40 -4.92
N GLU A 159 -9.75 0.96 -5.88
CA GLU A 159 -9.35 0.90 -7.28
C GLU A 159 -8.05 1.66 -7.52
N ILE A 160 -7.90 2.85 -6.91
CA ILE A 160 -6.66 3.63 -6.95
C ILE A 160 -5.51 2.83 -6.32
N PHE A 161 -5.72 2.27 -5.13
CA PHE A 161 -4.73 1.42 -4.46
C PHE A 161 -4.27 0.27 -5.35
N ASN A 162 -5.21 -0.46 -5.95
CA ASN A 162 -4.90 -1.58 -6.84
C ASN A 162 -4.09 -1.14 -8.06
N ARG A 163 -4.45 -0.03 -8.69
CA ARG A 163 -3.75 0.49 -9.88
C ARG A 163 -2.35 0.99 -9.57
N ILE A 164 -2.15 1.61 -8.41
CA ILE A 164 -0.83 2.12 -8.00
C ILE A 164 0.09 0.96 -7.65
N ASN A 165 -0.37 -0.01 -6.87
CA ASN A 165 0.44 -1.15 -6.44
C ASN A 165 0.81 -2.11 -7.57
N THR A 166 0.05 -2.14 -8.68
CA THR A 166 0.38 -2.96 -9.86
C THR A 166 1.64 -2.51 -10.59
N THR A 167 2.19 -1.34 -10.31
CA THR A 167 3.41 -0.84 -10.96
C THR A 167 4.73 -1.30 -10.32
N GLY A 168 4.72 -1.93 -9.13
CA GLY A 168 5.95 -2.33 -8.41
C GLY A 168 6.09 -3.84 -8.12
N ARG A 169 5.10 -4.45 -7.54
CA ARG A 169 4.89 -5.90 -7.40
C ARG A 169 3.39 -6.12 -7.45
N GLU A 170 2.92 -6.98 -8.33
CA GLU A 170 1.51 -7.33 -8.37
C GLU A 170 1.06 -7.78 -6.98
N ALA A 171 0.11 -7.03 -6.40
CA ALA A 171 -0.56 -7.48 -5.20
C ALA A 171 -1.23 -8.84 -5.52
N ASN A 172 -1.03 -9.80 -4.64
CA ASN A 172 -1.65 -11.11 -4.77
C ASN A 172 -3.19 -10.93 -4.79
N PRO A 173 -3.95 -11.71 -5.59
CA PRO A 173 -5.42 -11.67 -5.59
C PRO A 173 -6.06 -11.71 -4.19
N SER A 174 -5.41 -12.35 -3.22
CA SER A 174 -5.86 -12.40 -1.81
C SER A 174 -5.68 -11.06 -1.09
N GLU A 175 -4.61 -10.34 -1.37
CA GLU A 175 -4.34 -8.99 -0.85
C GLU A 175 -5.35 -7.99 -1.41
N ILE A 176 -5.63 -8.07 -2.73
CA ILE A 176 -6.63 -7.24 -3.40
C ILE A 176 -8.03 -7.50 -2.82
N ARG A 177 -8.43 -8.79 -2.68
CA ARG A 177 -9.74 -9.14 -2.15
C ARG A 177 -9.95 -8.65 -0.71
N ARG A 178 -8.92 -8.76 0.11
CA ARG A 178 -8.99 -8.31 1.51
C ARG A 178 -9.13 -6.79 1.62
N GLY A 179 -8.40 -6.02 0.83
CA GLY A 179 -8.56 -4.57 0.75
C GLY A 179 -9.92 -4.14 0.19
N SER A 180 -10.49 -4.97 -0.71
CA SER A 180 -11.74 -4.66 -1.44
C SER A 180 -13.02 -5.08 -0.73
N PHE A 181 -12.98 -6.08 0.15
CA PHE A 181 -14.18 -6.63 0.79
C PHE A 181 -14.07 -6.54 2.31
N ARG A 182 -14.70 -5.53 2.89
CA ARG A 182 -14.86 -5.37 4.34
C ARG A 182 -16.25 -5.88 4.77
N GLY A 183 -16.33 -6.43 5.98
CA GLY A 183 -17.61 -6.80 6.59
C GLY A 183 -17.57 -8.13 7.35
N PRO A 184 -18.66 -8.47 8.04
CA PRO A 184 -18.72 -9.62 8.96
C PRO A 184 -18.32 -10.96 8.32
N PHE A 185 -18.54 -11.12 7.02
CA PHE A 185 -18.12 -12.32 6.30
C PHE A 185 -16.60 -12.41 6.15
N MET A 186 -15.92 -11.30 5.84
CA MET A 186 -14.47 -11.29 5.76
C MET A 186 -13.82 -11.52 7.13
N ASP A 187 -14.38 -10.93 8.19
CA ASP A 187 -13.93 -11.14 9.57
C ASP A 187 -14.05 -12.61 9.96
N PHE A 188 -15.18 -13.26 9.62
CA PHE A 188 -15.39 -14.70 9.79
C PHE A 188 -14.34 -15.53 9.04
N LEU A 189 -14.07 -15.22 7.77
CA LEU A 189 -13.05 -15.93 6.98
C LEU A 189 -11.65 -15.78 7.61
N MET A 190 -11.34 -14.58 8.13
CA MET A 190 -10.08 -14.33 8.84
C MET A 190 -10.00 -15.12 10.15
N GLU A 191 -11.10 -15.31 10.84
CA GLU A 191 -11.15 -16.13 12.04
C GLU A 191 -10.93 -17.62 11.72
N CYS A 192 -11.51 -18.12 10.64
CA CYS A 192 -11.26 -19.48 10.14
C CYS A 192 -9.78 -19.74 9.87
N THR A 193 -8.99 -18.76 9.40
CA THR A 193 -7.54 -18.95 9.18
C THR A 193 -6.74 -19.13 10.47
N LYS A 194 -7.29 -18.76 11.63
CA LYS A 194 -6.65 -18.89 12.93
C LYS A 194 -6.95 -20.23 13.60
N ASP A 195 -7.95 -20.95 13.10
CA ASP A 195 -8.40 -22.22 13.68
C ASP A 195 -7.25 -23.24 13.72
N PRO A 196 -7.00 -23.89 14.87
CA PRO A 196 -5.93 -24.87 15.03
C PRO A 196 -6.09 -26.08 14.08
N VAL A 197 -7.34 -26.53 13.83
CA VAL A 197 -7.61 -27.66 12.92
C VAL A 197 -7.28 -27.25 11.49
N PHE A 198 -7.64 -26.03 11.08
CA PHE A 198 -7.27 -25.53 9.76
C PHE A 198 -5.76 -25.51 9.55
N LYS A 199 -5.00 -25.04 10.54
CA LYS A 199 -3.52 -25.01 10.49
C LYS A 199 -2.88 -26.39 10.44
N GLU A 200 -3.50 -27.37 11.08
CA GLU A 200 -3.04 -28.76 11.07
C GLU A 200 -3.31 -29.42 9.71
N VAL A 201 -4.49 -29.19 9.13
CA VAL A 201 -4.91 -29.79 7.86
C VAL A 201 -4.31 -29.11 6.65
N CYS A 202 -4.01 -27.83 6.74
CA CYS A 202 -3.42 -27.02 5.67
C CYS A 202 -2.08 -26.39 6.12
N PRO A 203 -1.01 -27.18 6.27
CA PRO A 203 0.31 -26.66 6.65
C PRO A 203 0.86 -25.79 5.52
N ILE A 204 1.00 -24.50 5.77
CA ILE A 204 1.53 -23.51 4.82
C ILE A 204 2.82 -22.93 5.39
N SER A 205 3.81 -22.68 4.53
CA SER A 205 5.06 -22.06 4.95
C SER A 205 4.82 -20.64 5.49
N GLU A 206 5.70 -20.16 6.38
CA GLU A 206 5.59 -18.80 6.92
C GLU A 206 5.55 -17.72 5.83
N THR A 207 6.28 -17.92 4.74
CA THR A 207 6.30 -17.00 3.59
C THR A 207 4.94 -16.94 2.90
N MET A 208 4.27 -18.07 2.72
CA MET A 208 2.93 -18.14 2.15
C MET A 208 1.87 -17.61 3.12
N SER A 209 2.03 -17.85 4.41
CA SER A 209 1.16 -17.31 5.46
C SER A 209 1.19 -15.78 5.50
N LYS A 210 2.39 -15.18 5.35
CA LYS A 210 2.56 -13.73 5.23
C LYS A 210 1.86 -13.13 4.01
N ARG A 211 1.58 -13.91 2.97
CA ARG A 211 0.89 -13.51 1.73
C ARG A 211 -0.60 -13.85 1.70
N TYR A 212 -1.18 -14.20 2.84
CA TYR A 212 -2.61 -14.57 2.97
C TYR A 212 -3.08 -15.75 2.11
N GLU A 213 -2.19 -16.64 1.74
CA GLU A 213 -2.55 -17.88 1.02
C GLU A 213 -3.56 -18.74 1.83
N GLN A 214 -3.52 -18.66 3.16
CA GLN A 214 -4.51 -19.29 4.03
C GLN A 214 -5.92 -18.75 3.79
N LEU A 215 -6.06 -17.44 3.66
CA LEU A 215 -7.35 -16.81 3.38
C LEU A 215 -7.88 -17.25 2.00
N GLU A 216 -7.01 -17.34 1.00
CA GLU A 216 -7.39 -17.82 -0.32
C GLU A 216 -7.92 -19.26 -0.28
N LEU A 217 -7.30 -20.14 0.51
CA LEU A 217 -7.78 -21.52 0.68
C LEU A 217 -9.16 -21.57 1.36
N VAL A 218 -9.37 -20.74 2.39
CA VAL A 218 -10.68 -20.65 3.07
C VAL A 218 -11.74 -20.10 2.11
N ILE A 219 -11.44 -19.06 1.34
CA ILE A 219 -12.35 -18.50 0.33
C ILE A 219 -12.72 -19.56 -0.71
N ARG A 220 -11.73 -20.28 -1.24
CA ARG A 220 -11.96 -21.36 -2.20
C ARG A 220 -12.82 -22.46 -1.61
N PHE A 221 -12.57 -22.86 -0.37
CA PHE A 221 -13.40 -23.84 0.31
C PHE A 221 -14.89 -23.42 0.35
N PHE A 222 -15.19 -22.19 0.77
CA PHE A 222 -16.56 -21.71 0.80
C PHE A 222 -17.16 -21.52 -0.60
N ALA A 223 -16.38 -21.11 -1.57
CA ALA A 223 -16.82 -21.01 -2.96
C ALA A 223 -17.21 -22.38 -3.52
N PHE A 224 -16.38 -23.41 -3.30
CA PHE A 224 -16.68 -24.77 -3.70
C PHE A 224 -17.89 -25.36 -2.96
N LEU A 225 -17.96 -25.16 -1.65
CA LEU A 225 -19.09 -25.64 -0.83
C LEU A 225 -20.45 -25.16 -1.34
N ASN A 226 -20.51 -23.88 -1.79
CA ASN A 226 -21.76 -23.25 -2.21
C ASN A 226 -22.07 -23.40 -3.71
N ARG A 227 -21.08 -23.66 -4.55
CA ARG A 227 -21.24 -23.62 -6.01
C ARG A 227 -20.50 -24.74 -6.74
N TYR A 228 -20.24 -25.86 -6.09
CA TYR A 228 -19.47 -26.97 -6.67
C TYR A 228 -19.97 -27.39 -8.06
N GLU A 229 -21.28 -27.46 -8.24
CA GLU A 229 -21.91 -27.87 -9.51
C GLU A 229 -21.70 -26.87 -10.68
N GLN A 230 -21.27 -25.63 -10.38
CA GLN A 230 -21.05 -24.59 -11.39
C GLN A 230 -19.59 -24.52 -11.89
N PHE A 231 -18.67 -25.24 -11.23
CA PHE A 231 -17.28 -25.31 -11.67
C PHE A 231 -17.11 -26.41 -12.69
N THR A 232 -17.05 -26.06 -13.98
CA THR A 232 -16.95 -27.00 -15.11
C THR A 232 -15.52 -27.32 -15.53
N HIS A 233 -14.51 -26.61 -15.02
CA HIS A 233 -13.08 -26.85 -15.26
C HIS A 233 -12.26 -26.52 -14.01
N LEU A 234 -11.48 -27.48 -13.55
CA LEU A 234 -10.36 -27.34 -12.63
C LEU A 234 -9.08 -27.24 -13.43
#